data_04bbb4d2586adb64303d9b787e378f34
#
_entry.id   04bbb4d2586adb64303d9b787e378f34
#
_cell.length_a   1.000
_cell.length_b   1.000
_cell.length_c   1.000
_cell.angle_alpha   90.00
_cell.angle_beta   90.00
_cell.angle_gamma   90.00
#
_symmetry.space_group_name_H-M   'P 1'
#
loop_
_entity.id
_entity.type
_entity.pdbx_description
1 polymer ?
#
loop_
_entity_poly.entity_id
_entity_poly.type
_entity_poly.pdbx_seq_one_letter_code
_entity_poly.pdbx_strand_id
1 'polypeptide(L)'
;AELGLAREELLDFGRVRPGDQAEPFNMAVAAIRLAGFINGVSRLHMQVSRRMWQALWPNAPVDELPIGHVTNGVHPGSWISDEMRYLYERYLGPRWAEEPGDTRVWQRVHEIPGEELWRTHERRRERLVAFTRRRLAAQLRQRGAGQAEVAQAGEVLDPEALTIGFGRRFASYKRATLLLRDPERLARILNAPGRPVQVIFAGKAHPKDDPGKSLIREIV
;
A
#
# COMPACT_ATOMS: atom_id res chain seq x y z
N ALA A 1 -20.30 23.57 25.54
CA ALA A 1 -21.17 24.74 25.71
C ALA A 1 -21.61 25.36 24.38
N GLU A 2 -20.78 25.32 23.34
CA GLU A 2 -21.11 25.90 22.02
C GLU A 2 -22.18 25.10 21.23
N LEU A 3 -22.31 23.80 21.49
CA LEU A 3 -23.27 22.92 20.81
C LEU A 3 -24.62 22.80 21.53
N GLY A 4 -24.78 23.37 22.71
CA GLY A 4 -26.02 23.27 23.51
C GLY A 4 -26.32 21.86 24.05
N LEU A 5 -25.36 20.91 23.95
CA LEU A 5 -25.49 19.53 24.42
C LEU A 5 -24.81 19.36 25.79
N ALA A 6 -25.36 18.51 26.63
CA ALA A 6 -24.68 18.05 27.83
C ALA A 6 -23.48 17.15 27.43
N ARG A 7 -22.47 17.10 28.32
CA ARG A 7 -21.26 16.28 28.05
C ARG A 7 -21.59 14.81 27.78
N GLU A 8 -22.50 14.22 28.55
CA GLU A 8 -22.87 12.82 28.39
C GLU A 8 -23.64 12.58 27.09
N GLU A 9 -24.51 13.47 26.67
CA GLU A 9 -25.18 13.40 25.36
C GLU A 9 -24.16 13.40 24.22
N LEU A 10 -23.12 14.24 24.32
CA LEU A 10 -22.05 14.26 23.34
C LEU A 10 -21.25 12.95 23.33
N LEU A 11 -20.97 12.38 24.51
CA LEU A 11 -20.25 11.11 24.61
C LEU A 11 -21.07 9.93 24.08
N ASP A 12 -22.38 9.96 24.19
CA ASP A 12 -23.27 8.90 23.71
C ASP A 12 -23.28 8.78 22.18
N PHE A 13 -22.95 9.81 21.45
CA PHE A 13 -22.74 9.69 19.99
C PHE A 13 -21.61 8.69 19.66
N GLY A 14 -20.60 8.58 20.49
CA GLY A 14 -19.47 7.68 20.26
C GLY A 14 -19.57 6.34 21.00
N ARG A 15 -20.68 6.02 21.67
CA ARG A 15 -20.88 4.76 22.38
C ARG A 15 -21.79 3.85 21.57
N VAL A 16 -21.49 2.56 21.49
CA VAL A 16 -22.38 1.57 20.87
C VAL A 16 -23.67 1.46 21.68
N ARG A 17 -23.55 1.49 23.01
CA ARG A 17 -24.68 1.52 23.96
C ARG A 17 -24.78 2.91 24.62
N PRO A 18 -25.67 3.80 24.14
CA PRO A 18 -25.91 5.09 24.79
C PRO A 18 -26.24 4.90 26.28
N GLY A 19 -25.70 5.78 27.13
CA GLY A 19 -25.85 5.71 28.57
C GLY A 19 -24.87 4.79 29.30
N ASP A 20 -24.13 3.94 28.61
CA ASP A 20 -23.09 3.10 29.23
C ASP A 20 -21.82 3.92 29.48
N GLN A 21 -21.68 4.43 30.70
CA GLN A 21 -20.54 5.26 31.07
C GLN A 21 -19.20 4.51 31.11
N ALA A 22 -19.22 3.18 31.16
CA ALA A 22 -18.01 2.37 31.11
C ALA A 22 -17.47 2.22 29.67
N GLU A 23 -18.32 2.46 28.67
CA GLU A 23 -17.91 2.41 27.26
C GLU A 23 -17.18 3.68 26.85
N PRO A 24 -15.93 3.60 26.36
CA PRO A 24 -15.19 4.77 25.91
C PRO A 24 -15.79 5.36 24.61
N PHE A 25 -15.61 6.66 24.41
CA PHE A 25 -15.98 7.32 23.17
C PHE A 25 -15.19 6.74 21.98
N ASN A 26 -15.92 6.27 20.95
CA ASN A 26 -15.35 5.73 19.72
C ASN A 26 -15.70 6.66 18.54
N MET A 27 -14.69 7.28 17.94
CA MET A 27 -14.85 8.19 16.80
C MET A 27 -15.54 7.52 15.59
N ALA A 28 -15.32 6.21 15.37
CA ALA A 28 -15.96 5.51 14.26
C ALA A 28 -17.47 5.35 14.50
N VAL A 29 -17.90 5.07 15.75
CA VAL A 29 -19.31 5.01 16.13
C VAL A 29 -19.97 6.36 15.93
N ALA A 30 -19.34 7.45 16.41
CA ALA A 30 -19.83 8.80 16.22
C ALA A 30 -19.95 9.14 14.72
N ALA A 31 -18.95 8.83 13.93
CA ALA A 31 -18.96 9.05 12.48
C ALA A 31 -20.09 8.29 11.79
N ILE A 32 -20.29 7.01 12.14
CA ILE A 32 -21.37 6.18 11.61
C ILE A 32 -22.76 6.78 11.92
N ARG A 33 -22.97 7.28 13.13
CA ARG A 33 -24.26 7.85 13.54
C ARG A 33 -24.58 9.20 12.91
N LEU A 34 -23.53 9.99 12.65
CA LEU A 34 -23.69 11.35 12.12
C LEU A 34 -23.57 11.41 10.58
N ALA A 35 -23.09 10.38 9.93
CA ALA A 35 -22.92 10.35 8.48
C ALA A 35 -24.25 10.10 7.75
N GLY A 36 -24.50 10.87 6.69
CA GLY A 36 -25.61 10.62 5.78
C GLY A 36 -25.43 9.35 4.91
N PHE A 37 -24.18 9.00 4.64
CA PHE A 37 -23.82 7.77 3.89
C PHE A 37 -22.62 7.10 4.51
N ILE A 38 -22.66 5.77 4.56
CA ILE A 38 -21.60 4.94 5.10
C ILE A 38 -21.18 3.93 4.03
N ASN A 39 -19.90 3.87 3.71
CA ASN A 39 -19.42 2.91 2.73
C ASN A 39 -18.04 2.34 3.08
N GLY A 40 -17.86 1.07 2.78
CA GLY A 40 -16.55 0.44 2.70
C GLY A 40 -15.84 0.77 1.39
N VAL A 41 -14.52 0.67 1.37
CA VAL A 41 -13.66 0.96 0.19
C VAL A 41 -13.54 -0.23 -0.78
N SER A 42 -14.30 -1.27 -0.56
CA SER A 42 -14.49 -2.43 -1.44
C SER A 42 -15.72 -3.23 -1.00
N ARG A 43 -16.21 -4.11 -1.87
CA ARG A 43 -17.32 -5.03 -1.53
C ARG A 43 -17.01 -5.89 -0.29
N LEU A 44 -15.81 -6.46 -0.23
CA LEU A 44 -15.38 -7.24 0.93
C LEU A 44 -15.31 -6.37 2.20
N HIS A 45 -14.79 -5.16 2.10
CA HIS A 45 -14.74 -4.24 3.25
C HIS A 45 -16.15 -3.90 3.76
N MET A 46 -17.12 -3.66 2.86
CA MET A 46 -18.52 -3.47 3.25
C MET A 46 -19.04 -4.68 4.06
N GLN A 47 -18.83 -5.91 3.57
CA GLN A 47 -19.28 -7.12 4.26
C GLN A 47 -18.66 -7.27 5.65
N VAL A 48 -17.36 -7.01 5.77
CA VAL A 48 -16.66 -7.03 7.07
C VAL A 48 -17.16 -5.92 7.98
N SER A 49 -17.34 -4.70 7.46
CA SER A 49 -17.85 -3.55 8.23
C SER A 49 -19.26 -3.76 8.73
N ARG A 50 -20.15 -4.35 7.94
CA ARG A 50 -21.51 -4.70 8.38
C ARG A 50 -21.47 -5.63 9.60
N ARG A 51 -20.66 -6.68 9.57
CA ARG A 51 -20.50 -7.60 10.71
C ARG A 51 -19.87 -6.90 11.91
N MET A 52 -18.86 -6.08 11.70
CA MET A 52 -18.13 -5.36 12.76
C MET A 52 -19.03 -4.38 13.52
N TRP A 53 -19.91 -3.68 12.80
CA TRP A 53 -20.75 -2.63 13.34
C TRP A 53 -22.20 -3.05 13.56
N GLN A 54 -22.51 -4.33 13.47
CA GLN A 54 -23.88 -4.85 13.63
C GLN A 54 -24.53 -4.43 14.96
N ALA A 55 -23.75 -4.30 16.03
CA ALA A 55 -24.26 -3.87 17.33
C ALA A 55 -24.89 -2.47 17.33
N LEU A 56 -24.63 -1.63 16.32
CA LEU A 56 -25.29 -0.34 16.15
C LEU A 56 -26.73 -0.45 15.61
N TRP A 57 -27.08 -1.61 15.04
CA TRP A 57 -28.40 -1.93 14.48
C TRP A 57 -28.83 -3.34 14.91
N PRO A 58 -29.12 -3.53 16.24
CA PRO A 58 -29.33 -4.86 16.81
C PRO A 58 -30.54 -5.61 16.22
N ASN A 59 -31.51 -4.89 15.69
CA ASN A 59 -32.75 -5.46 15.14
C ASN A 59 -32.70 -5.62 13.60
N ALA A 60 -31.62 -5.29 12.94
CA ALA A 60 -31.50 -5.39 11.49
C ALA A 60 -30.62 -6.58 11.08
N PRO A 61 -31.00 -7.34 10.04
CA PRO A 61 -30.14 -8.37 9.46
C PRO A 61 -28.83 -7.75 8.93
N VAL A 62 -27.70 -8.49 9.02
CA VAL A 62 -26.39 -7.99 8.61
C VAL A 62 -26.38 -7.48 7.16
N ASP A 63 -27.13 -8.16 6.29
CA ASP A 63 -27.14 -7.83 4.86
C ASP A 63 -27.96 -6.57 4.52
N GLU A 64 -28.78 -6.11 5.46
CA GLU A 64 -29.62 -4.93 5.32
C GLU A 64 -29.03 -3.67 5.98
N LEU A 65 -27.87 -3.82 6.68
CA LEU A 65 -27.24 -2.67 7.35
C LEU A 65 -26.88 -1.59 6.35
N PRO A 66 -27.07 -0.29 6.71
CA PRO A 66 -26.90 0.86 5.81
C PRO A 66 -25.41 1.17 5.53
N ILE A 67 -24.64 0.14 5.25
CA ILE A 67 -23.24 0.26 4.86
C ILE A 67 -23.11 -0.25 3.43
N GLY A 68 -22.87 0.66 2.50
CA GLY A 68 -22.59 0.37 1.11
C GLY A 68 -21.12 0.12 0.81
N HIS A 69 -20.73 0.13 -0.46
CA HIS A 69 -19.34 0.13 -0.85
C HIS A 69 -19.11 0.99 -2.09
N VAL A 70 -17.95 1.64 -2.10
CA VAL A 70 -17.38 2.30 -3.28
C VAL A 70 -15.96 1.77 -3.41
N THR A 71 -15.67 1.05 -4.48
CA THR A 71 -14.32 0.52 -4.70
C THR A 71 -13.36 1.68 -4.98
N ASN A 72 -12.22 1.67 -4.30
CA ASN A 72 -11.19 2.67 -4.53
C ASN A 72 -10.79 2.71 -6.01
N GLY A 73 -10.78 3.89 -6.58
CA GLY A 73 -10.23 4.14 -7.90
C GLY A 73 -8.70 4.11 -7.90
N VAL A 74 -8.14 4.03 -9.09
CA VAL A 74 -6.72 4.20 -9.36
C VAL A 74 -6.56 5.41 -10.27
N HIS A 75 -5.65 6.31 -9.91
CA HIS A 75 -5.29 7.43 -10.78
C HIS A 75 -4.00 7.07 -11.56
N PRO A 76 -4.11 6.59 -12.81
CA PRO A 76 -2.96 6.08 -13.57
C PRO A 76 -1.82 7.09 -13.68
N GLY A 77 -2.14 8.37 -13.89
CA GLY A 77 -1.16 9.43 -14.00
C GLY A 77 -0.24 9.63 -12.79
N SER A 78 -0.69 9.23 -11.57
CA SER A 78 0.14 9.29 -10.37
C SER A 78 1.07 8.10 -10.20
N TRP A 79 0.78 6.98 -10.86
CA TRP A 79 1.47 5.71 -10.66
C TRP A 79 2.37 5.32 -11.82
N ILE A 80 2.12 5.88 -13.00
CA ILE A 80 2.91 5.60 -14.18
C ILE A 80 4.06 6.60 -14.30
N SER A 81 5.18 6.15 -14.82
CA SER A 81 6.30 7.02 -15.11
C SER A 81 6.16 7.75 -16.46
N ASP A 82 6.90 8.80 -16.63
CA ASP A 82 6.89 9.55 -17.89
C ASP A 82 7.32 8.68 -19.08
N GLU A 83 8.30 7.81 -18.93
CA GLU A 83 8.73 6.91 -20.01
C GLU A 83 7.63 5.93 -20.41
N MET A 84 6.92 5.36 -19.42
CA MET A 84 5.79 4.47 -19.72
C MET A 84 4.60 5.26 -20.27
N ARG A 85 4.41 6.51 -19.83
CA ARG A 85 3.40 7.40 -20.37
C ARG A 85 3.64 7.65 -21.86
N TYR A 86 4.84 8.02 -22.25
CA TYR A 86 5.19 8.24 -23.66
C TYR A 86 5.02 6.97 -24.50
N LEU A 87 5.35 5.81 -23.94
CA LEU A 87 5.13 4.54 -24.62
C LEU A 87 3.63 4.29 -24.86
N TYR A 88 2.79 4.52 -23.85
CA TYR A 88 1.35 4.35 -23.96
C TYR A 88 0.71 5.40 -24.88
N GLU A 89 1.10 6.65 -24.80
CA GLU A 89 0.63 7.71 -25.70
C GLU A 89 0.91 7.35 -27.16
N ARG A 90 2.10 6.81 -27.44
CA ARG A 90 2.52 6.43 -28.78
C ARG A 90 1.70 5.28 -29.36
N TYR A 91 1.41 4.24 -28.58
CA TYR A 91 0.76 3.02 -29.06
C TYR A 91 -0.73 2.96 -28.77
N LEU A 92 -1.18 3.45 -27.63
CA LEU A 92 -2.59 3.43 -27.24
C LEU A 92 -3.32 4.73 -27.61
N GLY A 93 -2.58 5.81 -27.87
CA GLY A 93 -3.16 7.15 -28.09
C GLY A 93 -3.57 7.81 -26.77
N PRO A 94 -4.03 9.07 -26.77
CA PRO A 94 -4.26 9.85 -25.55
C PRO A 94 -5.41 9.31 -24.67
N ARG A 95 -6.32 8.56 -25.23
CA ARG A 95 -7.50 8.03 -24.51
C ARG A 95 -7.18 7.12 -23.34
N TRP A 96 -6.00 6.49 -23.30
CA TRP A 96 -5.61 5.66 -22.15
C TRP A 96 -5.56 6.44 -20.84
N ALA A 97 -5.24 7.74 -20.90
CA ALA A 97 -5.17 8.61 -19.73
C ALA A 97 -6.53 9.24 -19.40
N GLU A 98 -7.35 9.53 -20.42
CA GLU A 98 -8.67 10.14 -20.27
C GLU A 98 -9.70 9.11 -19.81
N GLU A 99 -9.68 7.92 -20.39
CA GLU A 99 -10.63 6.82 -20.14
C GLU A 99 -9.89 5.53 -19.74
N PRO A 100 -9.14 5.50 -18.63
CA PRO A 100 -8.32 4.34 -18.26
C PRO A 100 -9.13 3.07 -17.94
N GLY A 101 -10.43 3.19 -17.74
CA GLY A 101 -11.37 2.09 -17.57
C GLY A 101 -11.91 1.50 -18.86
N ASP A 102 -11.70 2.13 -20.03
CA ASP A 102 -12.15 1.61 -21.32
C ASP A 102 -11.24 0.46 -21.79
N THR A 103 -11.74 -0.76 -21.70
CA THR A 103 -10.99 -1.97 -22.11
C THR A 103 -10.57 -1.97 -23.57
N ARG A 104 -11.27 -1.26 -24.45
CA ARG A 104 -10.93 -1.14 -25.88
C ARG A 104 -9.62 -0.43 -26.10
N VAL A 105 -9.30 0.56 -25.27
CA VAL A 105 -8.02 1.27 -25.33
C VAL A 105 -6.88 0.29 -25.07
N TRP A 106 -7.04 -0.61 -24.09
CA TRP A 106 -6.02 -1.57 -23.69
C TRP A 106 -5.85 -2.75 -24.66
N GLN A 107 -6.78 -2.98 -25.57
CA GLN A 107 -6.61 -4.01 -26.61
C GLN A 107 -5.38 -3.73 -27.49
N ARG A 108 -5.02 -2.46 -27.67
CA ARG A 108 -3.84 -2.07 -28.45
C ARG A 108 -2.51 -2.28 -27.73
N VAL A 109 -2.51 -2.73 -26.49
CA VAL A 109 -1.26 -3.03 -25.75
C VAL A 109 -0.38 -4.07 -26.47
N HIS A 110 -0.99 -4.95 -27.26
CA HIS A 110 -0.30 -5.94 -28.06
C HIS A 110 0.45 -5.37 -29.28
N GLU A 111 0.19 -4.10 -29.63
CA GLU A 111 0.90 -3.37 -30.70
C GLU A 111 2.27 -2.83 -30.21
N ILE A 112 2.48 -2.80 -28.89
CA ILE A 112 3.74 -2.34 -28.30
C ILE A 112 4.82 -3.39 -28.57
N PRO A 113 5.92 -3.03 -29.31
CA PRO A 113 7.03 -3.96 -29.51
C PRO A 113 7.65 -4.39 -28.18
N GLY A 114 7.82 -5.71 -28.00
CA GLY A 114 8.37 -6.27 -26.76
C GLY A 114 9.72 -5.65 -26.37
N GLU A 115 10.57 -5.36 -27.34
CA GLU A 115 11.86 -4.72 -27.10
C GLU A 115 11.74 -3.28 -26.56
N GLU A 116 10.79 -2.46 -27.06
CA GLU A 116 10.57 -1.12 -26.54
C GLU A 116 10.02 -1.17 -25.12
N LEU A 117 9.08 -2.06 -24.86
CA LEU A 117 8.55 -2.26 -23.52
C LEU A 117 9.66 -2.68 -22.56
N TRP A 118 10.50 -3.65 -22.97
CA TRP A 118 11.60 -4.13 -22.15
C TRP A 118 12.63 -3.06 -21.85
N ARG A 119 13.11 -2.34 -22.86
CA ARG A 119 14.04 -1.20 -22.68
C ARG A 119 13.49 -0.12 -21.76
N THR A 120 12.19 0.13 -21.83
CA THR A 120 11.54 1.07 -20.91
C THR A 120 11.59 0.55 -19.48
N HIS A 121 11.35 -0.72 -19.25
CA HIS A 121 11.50 -1.35 -17.94
C HIS A 121 12.94 -1.32 -17.42
N GLU A 122 13.94 -1.60 -18.27
CA GLU A 122 15.37 -1.55 -17.92
C GLU A 122 15.77 -0.17 -17.41
N ARG A 123 15.48 0.88 -18.14
CA ARG A 123 15.77 2.27 -17.73
C ARG A 123 15.14 2.63 -16.39
N ARG A 124 13.96 2.10 -16.09
CA ARG A 124 13.29 2.35 -14.82
C ARG A 124 13.95 1.59 -13.68
N ARG A 125 14.35 0.35 -13.92
CA ARG A 125 15.10 -0.45 -12.96
C ARG A 125 16.45 0.17 -12.64
N GLU A 126 17.19 0.62 -13.66
CA GLU A 126 18.43 1.39 -13.47
C GLU A 126 18.23 2.62 -12.59
N ARG A 127 17.17 3.40 -12.84
CA ARG A 127 16.82 4.56 -11.99
C ARG A 127 16.49 4.17 -10.57
N LEU A 128 15.74 3.08 -10.38
CA LEU A 128 15.41 2.55 -9.06
C LEU A 128 16.67 2.13 -8.30
N VAL A 129 17.58 1.40 -8.94
CA VAL A 129 18.85 1.00 -8.37
C VAL A 129 19.68 2.23 -8.00
N ALA A 130 19.85 3.18 -8.89
CA ALA A 130 20.59 4.41 -8.63
C ALA A 130 19.96 5.23 -7.48
N PHE A 131 18.64 5.32 -7.42
CA PHE A 131 17.94 5.97 -6.31
C PHE A 131 18.18 5.25 -4.99
N THR A 132 18.06 3.92 -4.97
CA THR A 132 18.24 3.09 -3.76
C THR A 132 19.65 3.21 -3.22
N ARG A 133 20.67 3.16 -4.08
CA ARG A 133 22.09 3.35 -3.73
C ARG A 133 22.31 4.71 -3.07
N ARG A 134 21.83 5.79 -3.67
CA ARG A 134 21.95 7.14 -3.07
C ARG A 134 21.21 7.23 -1.72
N ARG A 135 20.04 6.64 -1.62
CA ARG A 135 19.24 6.65 -0.39
C ARG A 135 19.93 5.88 0.72
N LEU A 136 20.46 4.69 0.41
CA LEU A 136 21.21 3.87 1.36
C LEU A 136 22.46 4.59 1.86
N ALA A 137 23.27 5.14 0.95
CA ALA A 137 24.45 5.91 1.31
C ALA A 137 24.11 7.11 2.21
N ALA A 138 23.02 7.82 1.94
CA ALA A 138 22.56 8.90 2.81
C ALA A 138 22.13 8.43 4.20
N GLN A 139 21.43 7.30 4.30
CA GLN A 139 21.04 6.70 5.59
C GLN A 139 22.25 6.25 6.40
N LEU A 140 23.23 5.62 5.76
CA LEU A 140 24.46 5.17 6.41
C LEU A 140 25.25 6.37 6.97
N ARG A 141 25.39 7.45 6.18
CA ARG A 141 26.02 8.69 6.68
C ARG A 141 25.30 9.27 7.90
N GLN A 142 23.96 9.31 7.87
CA GLN A 142 23.15 9.79 9.01
C GLN A 142 23.29 8.95 10.27
N ARG A 143 23.61 7.65 10.12
CA ARG A 143 23.87 6.72 11.22
C ARG A 143 25.32 6.75 11.72
N GLY A 144 26.19 7.55 11.09
CA GLY A 144 27.61 7.62 11.43
C GLY A 144 28.45 6.44 10.93
N ALA A 145 27.99 5.74 9.89
CA ALA A 145 28.71 4.64 9.27
C ALA A 145 30.07 5.09 8.69
N GLY A 146 31.05 4.19 8.66
CA GLY A 146 32.36 4.45 8.10
C GLY A 146 32.33 4.71 6.57
N GLN A 147 33.37 5.40 6.08
CA GLN A 147 33.46 5.74 4.63
C GLN A 147 33.40 4.49 3.73
N ALA A 148 34.04 3.39 4.16
CA ALA A 148 34.04 2.14 3.39
C ALA A 148 32.62 1.56 3.23
N GLU A 149 31.82 1.56 4.29
CA GLU A 149 30.43 1.07 4.26
C GLU A 149 29.56 1.97 3.40
N VAL A 150 29.74 3.29 3.48
CA VAL A 150 29.03 4.25 2.62
C VAL A 150 29.41 4.06 1.14
N ALA A 151 30.68 3.75 0.84
CA ALA A 151 31.12 3.48 -0.52
C ALA A 151 30.48 2.19 -1.06
N GLN A 152 30.45 1.10 -0.28
CA GLN A 152 29.78 -0.15 -0.65
C GLN A 152 28.30 0.03 -1.00
N ALA A 153 27.61 1.00 -0.38
CA ALA A 153 26.24 1.32 -0.74
C ALA A 153 26.07 1.75 -2.21
N GLY A 154 27.12 2.19 -2.87
CA GLY A 154 27.14 2.52 -4.30
C GLY A 154 27.20 1.28 -5.22
N GLU A 155 27.54 0.12 -4.70
CA GLU A 155 27.77 -1.12 -5.45
C GLU A 155 26.66 -2.17 -5.24
N VAL A 156 25.81 -1.99 -4.21
CA VAL A 156 24.69 -2.91 -3.98
C VAL A 156 23.70 -2.87 -5.12
N LEU A 157 23.02 -4.00 -5.35
CA LEU A 157 22.04 -4.21 -6.39
C LEU A 157 22.62 -4.19 -7.81
N ASP A 158 22.11 -5.07 -8.62
CA ASP A 158 22.45 -5.20 -10.04
C ASP A 158 21.30 -4.60 -10.88
N PRO A 159 21.54 -3.61 -11.75
CA PRO A 159 20.50 -3.06 -12.61
C PRO A 159 19.97 -4.05 -13.63
N GLU A 160 20.66 -5.15 -13.91
CA GLU A 160 20.20 -6.20 -14.84
C GLU A 160 19.39 -7.30 -14.13
N ALA A 161 19.52 -7.43 -12.80
CA ALA A 161 18.81 -8.44 -12.04
C ALA A 161 17.31 -8.13 -11.89
N LEU A 162 16.47 -9.17 -11.91
CA LEU A 162 15.05 -9.03 -11.56
C LEU A 162 14.93 -8.45 -10.16
N THR A 163 14.24 -7.31 -10.05
CA THR A 163 14.09 -6.59 -8.79
C THR A 163 12.66 -6.69 -8.27
N ILE A 164 12.49 -7.28 -7.09
CA ILE A 164 11.21 -7.36 -6.38
C ILE A 164 11.18 -6.25 -5.32
N GLY A 165 10.15 -5.42 -5.33
CA GLY A 165 9.97 -4.35 -4.37
C GLY A 165 8.82 -4.60 -3.38
N PHE A 166 9.07 -4.46 -2.08
CA PHE A 166 8.04 -4.35 -1.06
C PHE A 166 8.04 -2.93 -0.50
N GLY A 167 7.11 -2.10 -0.97
CA GLY A 167 6.99 -0.68 -0.59
C GLY A 167 5.71 -0.41 0.22
N ARG A 168 5.68 -0.78 1.51
CA ARG A 168 4.50 -0.61 2.37
C ARG A 168 4.89 -0.28 3.81
N ARG A 169 3.93 0.30 4.58
CA ARG A 169 4.08 0.39 6.04
C ARG A 169 4.22 -1.02 6.62
N PHE A 170 5.15 -1.17 7.55
CA PHE A 170 5.28 -2.42 8.30
C PHE A 170 4.17 -2.49 9.34
N ALA A 171 3.18 -3.32 9.05
CA ALA A 171 2.08 -3.69 9.92
C ALA A 171 1.73 -5.16 9.62
N SER A 172 1.29 -5.91 10.63
CA SER A 172 1.11 -7.37 10.54
C SER A 172 0.26 -7.80 9.34
N TYR A 173 -0.83 -7.09 9.05
CA TYR A 173 -1.72 -7.43 7.94
C TYR A 173 -1.12 -7.21 6.55
N LYS A 174 -0.02 -6.44 6.44
CA LYS A 174 0.73 -6.23 5.17
C LYS A 174 1.65 -7.39 4.83
N ARG A 175 1.88 -8.32 5.76
CA ARG A 175 2.60 -9.58 5.57
C ARG A 175 4.02 -9.41 5.01
N ALA A 176 4.79 -8.45 5.53
CA ALA A 176 6.14 -8.16 5.03
C ALA A 176 7.08 -9.37 5.08
N THR A 177 6.94 -10.24 6.08
CA THR A 177 7.79 -11.43 6.27
C THR A 177 7.28 -12.68 5.53
N LEU A 178 6.19 -12.56 4.74
CA LEU A 178 5.64 -13.71 4.01
C LEU A 178 6.68 -14.36 3.06
N LEU A 179 7.53 -13.55 2.45
CA LEU A 179 8.60 -14.01 1.57
C LEU A 179 9.65 -14.86 2.31
N LEU A 180 9.83 -14.63 3.61
CA LEU A 180 10.84 -15.29 4.45
C LEU A 180 10.36 -16.60 5.10
N ARG A 181 9.13 -17.05 4.83
CA ARG A 181 8.59 -18.29 5.43
C ARG A 181 9.38 -19.55 5.11
N ASP A 182 10.00 -19.57 3.94
CA ASP A 182 10.87 -20.67 3.48
C ASP A 182 12.19 -20.04 3.00
N PRO A 183 13.12 -19.75 3.92
CA PRO A 183 14.36 -19.05 3.59
C PRO A 183 15.27 -19.87 2.69
N GLU A 184 15.28 -21.20 2.80
CA GLU A 184 16.08 -22.06 1.94
C GLU A 184 15.59 -22.01 0.48
N ARG A 185 14.28 -22.11 0.28
CA ARG A 185 13.69 -21.97 -1.04
C ARG A 185 13.92 -20.57 -1.60
N LEU A 186 13.76 -19.54 -0.79
CA LEU A 186 14.02 -18.16 -1.19
C LEU A 186 15.47 -17.99 -1.64
N ALA A 187 16.44 -18.48 -0.85
CA ALA A 187 17.86 -18.41 -1.18
C ALA A 187 18.16 -19.11 -2.53
N ARG A 188 17.60 -20.30 -2.78
CA ARG A 188 17.75 -20.97 -4.08
C ARG A 188 17.19 -20.16 -5.24
N ILE A 189 16.06 -19.46 -5.05
CA ILE A 189 15.46 -18.62 -6.09
C ILE A 189 16.31 -17.38 -6.34
N LEU A 190 16.74 -16.68 -5.28
CA LEU A 190 17.49 -15.44 -5.40
C LEU A 190 18.88 -15.67 -6.03
N ASN A 191 19.51 -16.81 -5.74
CA ASN A 191 20.86 -17.13 -6.21
C ASN A 191 20.88 -18.11 -7.42
N ALA A 192 19.76 -18.23 -8.14
CA ALA A 192 19.71 -19.14 -9.29
C ALA A 192 20.71 -18.70 -10.39
N PRO A 193 21.62 -19.60 -10.84
CA PRO A 193 22.61 -19.25 -11.85
C PRO A 193 21.98 -18.71 -13.14
N GLY A 194 22.51 -17.61 -13.66
CA GLY A 194 22.03 -16.96 -14.89
C GLY A 194 20.68 -16.25 -14.79
N ARG A 195 20.04 -16.26 -13.62
CA ARG A 195 18.77 -15.56 -13.35
C ARG A 195 18.77 -14.93 -11.97
N PRO A 196 19.66 -13.97 -11.70
CA PRO A 196 19.74 -13.33 -10.38
C PRO A 196 18.47 -12.55 -10.06
N VAL A 197 18.04 -12.67 -8.81
CA VAL A 197 16.89 -11.92 -8.27
C VAL A 197 17.32 -11.15 -7.03
N GLN A 198 16.86 -9.94 -6.89
CA GLN A 198 17.12 -9.08 -5.73
C GLN A 198 15.84 -8.52 -5.15
N VAL A 199 15.86 -8.18 -3.86
CA VAL A 199 14.67 -7.70 -3.16
C VAL A 199 14.97 -6.37 -2.48
N ILE A 200 14.07 -5.42 -2.63
CA ILE A 200 14.12 -4.11 -1.95
C ILE A 200 12.92 -4.00 -1.01
N PHE A 201 13.20 -3.89 0.27
CA PHE A 201 12.19 -3.54 1.27
C PHE A 201 12.25 -2.04 1.57
N ALA A 202 11.12 -1.36 1.44
CA ALA A 202 11.00 0.06 1.74
C ALA A 202 9.74 0.34 2.56
N GLY A 203 9.92 0.98 3.70
CA GLY A 203 8.79 1.33 4.57
C GLY A 203 9.23 1.73 5.97
N LYS A 204 8.26 2.00 6.80
CA LYS A 204 8.45 2.28 8.23
C LYS A 204 7.25 1.75 9.02
N ALA A 205 7.46 1.46 10.30
CA ALA A 205 6.41 1.21 11.27
C ALA A 205 5.96 2.51 11.92
N HIS A 206 4.72 2.56 12.41
CA HIS A 206 4.29 3.66 13.27
C HIS A 206 5.11 3.66 14.58
N PRO A 207 5.45 4.82 15.17
CA PRO A 207 6.24 4.88 16.40
C PRO A 207 5.68 4.06 17.58
N LYS A 208 4.37 3.87 17.63
CA LYS A 208 3.68 3.07 18.67
C LYS A 208 3.31 1.65 18.20
N ASP A 209 3.76 1.21 17.02
CA ASP A 209 3.48 -0.11 16.47
C ASP A 209 4.68 -1.03 16.69
N ASP A 210 4.77 -1.63 17.87
CA ASP A 210 5.87 -2.53 18.22
C ASP A 210 5.85 -3.85 17.40
N PRO A 211 4.70 -4.46 17.10
CA PRO A 211 4.64 -5.55 16.13
C PRO A 211 5.23 -5.18 14.76
N GLY A 212 4.90 -4.00 14.23
CA GLY A 212 5.45 -3.52 12.98
C GLY A 212 6.97 -3.30 13.02
N LYS A 213 7.52 -2.81 14.15
CA LYS A 213 8.97 -2.71 14.36
C LYS A 213 9.64 -4.06 14.42
N SER A 214 8.99 -5.07 15.03
CA SER A 214 9.49 -6.44 15.08
C SER A 214 9.61 -7.07 13.69
N LEU A 215 8.63 -6.84 12.79
CA LEU A 215 8.73 -7.26 11.39
C LEU A 215 9.95 -6.67 10.67
N ILE A 216 10.30 -5.41 10.96
CA ILE A 216 11.51 -4.79 10.39
C ILE A 216 12.75 -5.52 10.88
N ARG A 217 12.85 -5.83 12.20
CA ARG A 217 14.00 -6.55 12.75
C ARG A 217 14.15 -7.97 12.22
N GLU A 218 13.04 -8.61 11.90
CA GLU A 218 13.05 -9.97 11.33
C GLU A 218 13.62 -9.99 9.89
N ILE A 219 13.44 -8.87 9.15
CA ILE A 219 13.92 -8.76 7.77
C ILE A 219 15.37 -8.30 7.69
N VAL A 220 15.83 -7.48 8.65
CA VAL A 220 17.18 -6.90 8.70
C VAL A 220 18.15 -7.79 9.45
#